data_3ad8f271d548ecce82de50b2b15e9422
#
_entry.id   3ad8f271d548ecce82de50b2b15e9422
#
_cell.length_a   1.000
_cell.length_b   1.000
_cell.length_c   1.000
_cell.angle_alpha   90.00
_cell.angle_beta   90.00
_cell.angle_gamma   90.00
#
_symmetry.space_group_name_H-M   'P 1'
#
loop_
_entity.id
_entity.type
_entity.pdbx_description
1 polymer ?
#
loop_
_entity_poly.entity_id
_entity_poly.type
_entity_poly.pdbx_seq_one_letter_code
_entity_poly.pdbx_strand_id
1 'polypeptide(L)' 'MSYAQELIERARLFDERAERAADPISRQHYREMVAHYRSLSVEHREAALQPERELVN' A
#
# COMPACT_ATOMS: atom_id res chain seq x y z
N MET A 1 12.87 -9.71 -3.88
CA MET A 1 11.93 -8.92 -3.08
C MET A 1 10.50 -9.36 -3.36
N SER A 2 9.65 -9.30 -2.39
CA SER A 2 8.26 -9.71 -2.56
C SER A 2 7.42 -8.54 -3.08
N TYR A 3 6.29 -8.88 -3.67
CA TYR A 3 5.35 -7.88 -4.16
C TYR A 3 4.83 -7.01 -3.01
N ALA A 4 4.58 -7.64 -1.85
CA ALA A 4 4.12 -6.89 -0.68
C ALA A 4 5.14 -5.83 -0.26
N GLN A 5 6.41 -6.17 -0.35
CA GLN A 5 7.46 -5.23 0.01
C GLN A 5 7.54 -4.07 -0.98
N GLU A 6 7.31 -4.37 -2.26
CA GLU A 6 7.25 -3.31 -3.27
C GLU A 6 6.11 -2.35 -3.00
N LEU A 7 4.97 -2.86 -2.56
CA LEU A 7 3.82 -2.02 -2.23
C LEU A 7 4.14 -1.10 -1.05
N ILE A 8 4.83 -1.64 -0.05
CA ILE A 8 5.24 -0.85 1.11
C ILE A 8 6.20 0.26 0.69
N GLU A 9 7.14 -0.06 -0.19
CA GLU A 9 8.10 0.92 -0.68
C GLU A 9 7.40 2.04 -1.46
N ARG A 10 6.41 1.69 -2.27
CA ARG A 10 5.66 2.69 -3.01
C ARG A 10 4.86 3.60 -2.08
N ALA A 11 4.25 3.00 -1.05
CA ALA A 11 3.52 3.79 -0.06
C ALA A 11 4.45 4.80 0.61
N ARG A 12 5.66 4.37 0.92
CA ARG A 12 6.65 5.22 1.55
C ARG A 12 7.05 6.39 0.65
N LEU A 13 7.24 6.13 -0.63
CA LEU A 13 7.57 7.18 -1.58
C LEU A 13 6.47 8.23 -1.68
N PHE A 14 5.23 7.78 -1.74
CA PHE A 14 4.12 8.72 -1.82
C PHE A 14 3.93 9.48 -0.53
N ASP A 15 4.24 8.86 0.60
CA ASP A 15 4.20 9.54 1.89
C ASP A 15 5.21 10.68 1.92
N GLU A 16 6.42 10.44 1.42
CA GLU A 16 7.44 11.49 1.32
C GLU A 16 6.99 12.60 0.40
N ARG A 17 6.37 12.25 -0.71
CA ARG A 17 5.86 13.26 -1.65
C ARG A 17 4.75 14.08 -1.02
N ALA A 18 3.90 13.44 -0.21
CA ALA A 18 2.84 14.16 0.50
C ALA A 18 3.43 15.20 1.44
N GLU A 19 4.50 14.86 2.13
CA GLU A 19 5.15 15.80 3.05
C GLU A 19 5.76 16.97 2.33
N ARG A 20 6.23 16.77 1.10
CA ARG A 20 6.87 17.82 0.32
C ARG A 20 5.88 18.63 -0.50
N ALA A 21 4.66 18.16 -0.64
CA ALA A 21 3.67 18.85 -1.46
C ALA A 21 3.27 20.16 -0.80
N ALA A 22 3.40 21.25 -1.54
CA ALA A 22 3.01 22.57 -1.06
C ALA A 22 1.51 22.78 -1.17
N ASP A 23 0.89 22.06 -2.06
CA ASP A 23 -0.51 22.22 -2.43
C ASP A 23 -1.37 21.21 -1.66
N PRO A 24 -2.44 21.64 -0.97
CA PRO A 24 -3.25 20.72 -0.18
C PRO A 24 -3.97 19.66 -1.02
N ILE A 25 -4.31 19.96 -2.26
CA ILE A 25 -4.97 19.01 -3.13
C ILE A 25 -4.00 17.88 -3.49
N SER A 26 -2.77 18.24 -3.87
CA SER A 26 -1.75 17.26 -4.19
C SER A 26 -1.41 16.41 -2.96
N ARG A 27 -1.32 17.05 -1.79
CA ARG A 27 -1.03 16.34 -0.55
C ARG A 27 -2.09 15.29 -0.27
N GLN A 28 -3.36 15.66 -0.43
CA GLN A 28 -4.46 14.74 -0.20
C GLN A 28 -4.40 13.58 -1.19
N HIS A 29 -4.11 13.87 -2.44
CA HIS A 29 -3.98 12.85 -3.47
C HIS A 29 -2.89 11.83 -3.11
N TYR A 30 -1.72 12.31 -2.70
CA TYR A 30 -0.62 11.43 -2.32
C TYR A 30 -0.98 10.60 -1.09
N ARG A 31 -1.68 11.17 -0.14
CA ARG A 31 -2.11 10.43 1.05
C ARG A 31 -3.09 9.32 0.71
N GLU A 32 -3.96 9.58 -0.25
CA GLU A 32 -4.90 8.56 -0.72
C GLU A 32 -4.14 7.42 -1.39
N MET A 33 -3.10 7.72 -2.14
CA MET A 33 -2.27 6.70 -2.74
C MET A 33 -1.54 5.86 -1.68
N VAL A 34 -1.05 6.51 -0.63
CA VAL A 34 -0.41 5.81 0.48
C VAL A 34 -1.37 4.81 1.09
N ALA A 35 -2.58 5.25 1.40
CA ALA A 35 -3.60 4.39 2.00
C ALA A 35 -3.93 3.21 1.08
N HIS A 36 -4.03 3.47 -0.21
CA HIS A 36 -4.32 2.44 -1.20
C HIS A 36 -3.23 1.36 -1.21
N TYR A 37 -1.97 1.77 -1.29
CA TYR A 37 -0.87 0.82 -1.34
C TYR A 37 -0.73 0.04 -0.04
N ARG A 38 -0.98 0.68 1.10
CA ARG A 38 -0.94 -0.01 2.38
C ARG A 38 -2.04 -1.07 2.48
N SER A 39 -3.23 -0.74 2.01
CA SER A 39 -4.34 -1.69 1.99
C SER A 39 -4.01 -2.90 1.12
N LEU A 40 -3.46 -2.65 -0.07
CA LEU A 40 -3.06 -3.73 -0.96
C LEU A 40 -2.01 -4.62 -0.31
N SER A 41 -1.07 -4.03 0.40
CA SER A 41 -0.01 -4.76 1.06
C SER A 41 -0.58 -5.69 2.14
N VAL A 42 -1.51 -5.18 2.94
CA VAL A 42 -2.14 -5.98 3.98
C VAL A 42 -2.94 -7.13 3.38
N GLU A 43 -3.73 -6.84 2.35
CA GLU A 43 -4.54 -7.87 1.70
C GLU A 43 -3.65 -8.96 1.10
N HIS A 44 -2.57 -8.58 0.48
CA HIS A 44 -1.65 -9.54 -0.11
C HIS A 44 -0.99 -10.42 0.95
N ARG A 45 -0.63 -9.82 2.07
CA ARG A 45 -0.01 -10.56 3.18
C ARG A 45 -1.00 -11.56 3.76
N GLU A 46 -2.25 -11.15 3.97
CA GLU A 46 -3.26 -12.04 4.53
C GLU A 46 -3.53 -13.21 3.61
N ALA A 47 -3.60 -12.97 2.31
CA ALA A 47 -3.80 -14.03 1.35
C ALA A 47 -2.66 -15.05 1.42
N ALA A 48 -1.44 -14.58 1.60
CA ALA A 48 -0.27 -15.46 1.69
C ALA A 48 -0.25 -16.27 2.98
N LEU A 49 -0.83 -15.72 4.05
CA LEU A 49 -0.83 -16.37 5.36
C LEU A 49 -1.97 -17.36 5.56
N GLN A 50 -2.94 -17.39 4.66
CA GLN A 50 -4.11 -18.25 4.81
C GLN A 50 -4.35 -19.09 3.55
N PRO A 51 -3.39 -19.93 3.18
CA PRO A 51 -3.54 -20.74 1.97
C PRO A 51 -4.66 -21.78 2.07
N GLU A 52 -4.99 -22.22 3.28
CA GLU A 52 -6.04 -23.23 3.47
C GLU A 52 -7.40 -22.74 3.03
N ARG A 53 -7.63 -21.44 3.06
CA ARG A 53 -8.91 -20.90 2.64
C ARG A 53 -9.20 -21.18 1.19
N GLU A 54 -8.19 -21.17 0.38
CA GLU A 54 -8.33 -21.40 -1.05
C GLU A 54 -8.61 -22.86 -1.33
N LEU A 55 -8.09 -23.74 -0.51
CA LEU A 55 -8.27 -25.16 -0.69
C LEU A 55 -9.66 -25.64 -0.29
N VAL A 56 -10.29 -24.93 0.61
CA VAL A 56 -11.62 -25.31 1.10
C VAL A 56 -12.68 -25.12 0.03
N ASN A 57 -12.48 -24.17 -0.82
CA ASN A 57 -13.39 -23.89 -1.92
C ASN A 57 -13.06 -24.76 -3.12
#